data_153d5b9a6fdab3c118e08045cae948ac
#
_entry.id   153d5b9a6fdab3c118e08045cae948ac
#
_cell.length_a   1.000
_cell.length_b   1.000
_cell.length_c   1.000
_cell.angle_alpha   90.00
_cell.angle_beta   90.00
_cell.angle_gamma   90.00
#
_symmetry.space_group_name_H-M   'P 1'
#
loop_
_entity.id
_entity.type
_entity.pdbx_description
1 polymer ?
#
loop_
_entity_poly.entity_id
_entity_poly.type
_entity_poly.pdbx_seq_one_letter_code
_entity_poly.pdbx_strand_id
1 'polypeptide(L)'
;MKLPEIFASPANVRTVLQGTPIFSKGDESGEMYVVQSGEVDIVLNGKIVETVGPEGFFGEISLIEDSLRSADAVARSDCKLLPVNRHHFLFMVDEMPQFALHVMKGMADRLRRADKRAEG
;
A
#
# COMPACT_ATOMS: atom_id res chain seq x y z
N MET A 1 3.70 -0.59 -12.78
CA MET A 1 5.18 -0.59 -12.73
C MET A 1 5.70 -1.95 -12.37
N LYS A 2 6.66 -2.46 -13.11
CA LYS A 2 7.21 -3.79 -12.84
C LYS A 2 8.34 -3.67 -11.81
N LEU A 3 8.20 -4.34 -10.68
CA LEU A 3 9.22 -4.34 -9.63
C LEU A 3 10.38 -5.29 -9.98
N PRO A 4 11.60 -5.01 -9.49
CA PRO A 4 12.71 -5.95 -9.61
C PRO A 4 12.34 -7.32 -9.01
N GLU A 5 12.78 -8.39 -9.66
CA GLU A 5 12.46 -9.77 -9.25
C GLU A 5 12.85 -10.09 -7.81
N ILE A 6 13.92 -9.49 -7.31
CA ILE A 6 14.37 -9.71 -5.94
C ILE A 6 13.29 -9.38 -4.91
N PHE A 7 12.43 -8.40 -5.21
CA PHE A 7 11.34 -8.00 -4.32
C PHE A 7 10.09 -8.87 -4.51
N ALA A 8 9.96 -9.51 -5.67
CA ALA A 8 8.85 -10.39 -5.99
C ALA A 8 9.13 -11.86 -5.65
N SER A 9 10.25 -12.13 -4.99
CA SER A 9 10.63 -13.47 -4.55
C SER A 9 9.55 -14.06 -3.63
N PRO A 10 9.21 -15.36 -3.77
CA PRO A 10 8.23 -16.00 -2.89
C PRO A 10 8.54 -15.86 -1.40
N ALA A 11 9.81 -15.76 -1.02
CA ALA A 11 10.22 -15.59 0.37
C ALA A 11 9.77 -14.23 0.94
N ASN A 12 9.55 -13.22 0.10
CA ASN A 12 9.17 -11.87 0.51
C ASN A 12 7.68 -11.63 0.39
N VAL A 13 6.94 -12.51 -0.27
CA VAL A 13 5.51 -12.34 -0.51
C VAL A 13 4.72 -12.85 0.68
N ARG A 14 3.77 -12.04 1.14
CA ARG A 14 2.88 -12.38 2.23
C ARG A 14 1.51 -12.71 1.67
N THR A 15 0.99 -13.90 1.99
CA THR A 15 -0.36 -14.32 1.60
C THR A 15 -1.33 -13.93 2.71
N VAL A 16 -2.43 -13.27 2.33
CA VAL A 16 -3.47 -12.83 3.27
C VAL A 16 -4.81 -13.32 2.74
N LEU A 17 -5.56 -14.03 3.59
CA LEU A 17 -6.87 -14.57 3.20
C LEU A 17 -7.95 -13.50 3.26
N GLN A 18 -8.97 -13.67 2.44
CA GLN A 18 -10.14 -12.79 2.39
C GLN A 18 -10.68 -12.49 3.79
N GLY A 19 -10.96 -11.22 4.06
CA GLY A 19 -11.52 -10.78 5.33
C GLY A 19 -10.51 -10.55 6.43
N THR A 20 -9.24 -10.88 6.22
CA THR A 20 -8.20 -10.70 7.22
C THR A 20 -7.74 -9.25 7.27
N PRO A 21 -7.71 -8.63 8.47
CA PRO A 21 -7.11 -7.31 8.62
C PRO A 21 -5.60 -7.38 8.37
N ILE A 22 -5.10 -6.46 7.56
CA ILE A 22 -3.66 -6.32 7.27
C ILE A 22 -3.04 -5.40 8.31
N PHE A 23 -3.72 -4.29 8.59
CA PHE A 23 -3.41 -3.40 9.72
C PHE A 23 -4.65 -2.61 10.10
N SER A 24 -4.62 -2.01 11.29
CA SER A 24 -5.70 -1.19 11.82
C SER A 24 -5.22 0.22 12.11
N LYS A 25 -6.15 1.19 12.02
CA LYS A 25 -5.88 2.57 12.38
C LYS A 25 -5.25 2.65 13.76
N GLY A 26 -4.17 3.40 13.89
CA GLY A 26 -3.44 3.55 15.14
C GLY A 26 -2.31 2.55 15.35
N ASP A 27 -2.22 1.53 14.51
CA ASP A 27 -1.11 0.58 14.59
C ASP A 27 0.22 1.26 14.25
N GLU A 28 1.30 0.74 14.81
CA GLU A 28 2.64 1.12 14.40
C GLU A 28 2.88 0.64 12.97
N SER A 29 3.68 1.39 12.24
CA SER A 29 4.00 1.10 10.85
C SER A 29 5.51 1.02 10.66
N GLY A 30 5.94 0.18 9.76
CA GLY A 30 7.34 0.09 9.33
C GLY A 30 7.44 -0.31 7.88
N GLU A 31 6.30 -0.47 7.21
CA GLU A 31 6.31 -0.94 5.83
C GLU A 31 5.07 -0.47 5.07
N MET A 32 5.22 -0.36 3.77
CA MET A 32 4.10 -0.25 2.83
C MET A 32 3.91 -1.58 2.13
N TYR A 33 2.86 -1.73 1.38
CA TYR A 33 2.57 -2.97 0.64
C TYR A 33 2.27 -2.69 -0.82
N VAL A 34 2.81 -3.54 -1.69
CA VAL A 34 2.46 -3.57 -3.10
C VAL A 34 1.60 -4.80 -3.34
N VAL A 35 0.46 -4.64 -3.99
CA VAL A 35 -0.46 -5.75 -4.26
C VAL A 35 0.03 -6.49 -5.50
N GLN A 36 0.36 -7.77 -5.36
CA GLN A 36 0.69 -8.63 -6.49
C GLN A 36 -0.55 -9.26 -7.08
N SER A 37 -1.45 -9.74 -6.23
CA SER A 37 -2.73 -10.30 -6.66
C SER A 37 -3.79 -10.06 -5.60
N GLY A 38 -5.06 -10.10 -6.01
CA GLY A 38 -6.18 -9.84 -5.15
C GLY A 38 -6.45 -8.35 -4.97
N GLU A 39 -7.32 -8.03 -4.03
CA GLU A 39 -7.75 -6.65 -3.76
C GLU A 39 -7.77 -6.37 -2.27
N VAL A 40 -7.45 -5.14 -1.90
CA VAL A 40 -7.41 -4.68 -0.51
C VAL A 40 -8.32 -3.47 -0.36
N ASP A 41 -9.20 -3.49 0.64
CA ASP A 41 -10.03 -2.34 0.99
C ASP A 41 -9.32 -1.49 2.03
N ILE A 42 -9.25 -0.20 1.77
CA ILE A 42 -8.82 0.80 2.75
C ILE A 42 -10.08 1.37 3.38
N VAL A 43 -10.16 1.28 4.70
CA VAL A 43 -11.37 1.61 5.45
C VAL A 43 -11.07 2.73 6.43
N LEU A 44 -11.87 3.80 6.38
CA LEU A 44 -11.76 4.92 7.28
C LEU A 44 -13.12 5.20 7.91
N ASN A 45 -13.17 5.16 9.24
CA ASN A 45 -14.40 5.38 10.00
C ASN A 45 -15.56 4.47 9.54
N GLY A 46 -15.23 3.20 9.28
CA GLY A 46 -16.20 2.19 8.86
C GLY A 46 -16.62 2.24 7.40
N LYS A 47 -16.02 3.15 6.61
CA LYS A 47 -16.34 3.28 5.18
C LYS A 47 -15.14 2.89 4.32
N ILE A 48 -15.40 2.13 3.27
CA ILE A 48 -14.39 1.82 2.25
C ILE A 48 -14.16 3.10 1.45
N VAL A 49 -12.95 3.66 1.56
CA VAL A 49 -12.58 4.87 0.82
C VAL A 49 -11.80 4.57 -0.44
N GLU A 50 -11.23 3.38 -0.54
CA GLU A 50 -10.46 2.96 -1.70
C GLU A 50 -10.37 1.44 -1.73
N THR A 51 -10.30 0.86 -2.93
CA THR A 51 -9.94 -0.54 -3.15
C THR A 51 -8.69 -0.57 -4.01
N VAL A 52 -7.64 -1.23 -3.50
CA VAL A 52 -6.34 -1.31 -4.17
C VAL A 52 -6.22 -2.67 -4.84
N GLY A 53 -6.05 -2.67 -6.15
CA GLY A 53 -5.87 -3.88 -6.95
C GLY A 53 -4.41 -4.15 -7.31
N PRO A 54 -4.17 -5.16 -8.17
CA PRO A 54 -2.81 -5.54 -8.56
C PRO A 54 -2.00 -4.38 -9.11
N GLU A 55 -0.72 -4.37 -8.78
CA GLU A 55 0.26 -3.32 -9.07
C GLU A 55 0.04 -2.01 -8.29
N GLY A 56 -1.07 -1.90 -7.55
CA GLY A 56 -1.30 -0.80 -6.64
C GLY A 56 -0.52 -0.96 -5.35
N PHE A 57 -0.49 0.09 -4.55
CA PHE A 57 0.20 0.08 -3.26
C PHE A 57 -0.63 0.83 -2.21
N PHE A 58 -0.33 0.54 -0.96
CA PHE A 58 -0.99 1.21 0.18
C PHE A 58 -0.06 1.20 1.40
N GLY A 59 -0.36 2.06 2.37
CA GLY A 59 0.42 2.15 3.61
C GLY A 59 1.67 2.99 3.50
N GLU A 60 1.87 3.72 2.39
CA GLU A 60 3.06 4.51 2.12
C GLU A 60 3.19 5.75 2.99
N ILE A 61 2.06 6.35 3.39
CA ILE A 61 2.09 7.60 4.17
C ILE A 61 2.77 7.38 5.52
N SER A 62 2.39 6.34 6.24
CA SER A 62 2.99 6.05 7.55
C SER A 62 4.47 5.67 7.44
N LEU A 63 4.87 5.08 6.32
CA LEU A 63 6.26 4.78 6.04
C LEU A 63 7.07 6.06 5.80
N ILE A 64 6.54 6.94 4.95
CA ILE A 64 7.20 8.19 4.55
C ILE A 64 7.28 9.16 5.73
N GLU A 65 6.19 9.29 6.48
CA GLU A 65 6.09 10.23 7.61
C GLU A 65 6.53 9.66 8.94
N ASP A 66 6.81 8.35 9.00
CA ASP A 66 7.12 7.65 10.25
C ASP A 66 5.98 7.86 11.27
N SER A 67 4.75 7.73 10.81
CA SER A 67 3.54 7.95 11.61
C SER A 67 2.77 6.64 11.80
N LEU A 68 1.80 6.65 12.73
CA LEU A 68 0.90 5.53 12.93
C LEU A 68 -0.04 5.39 11.73
N ARG A 69 -0.63 4.20 11.57
CA ARG A 69 -1.61 3.94 10.51
C ARG A 69 -2.80 4.88 10.64
N SER A 70 -3.18 5.52 9.52
CA SER A 70 -4.27 6.49 9.48
C SER A 70 -5.62 5.86 9.11
N ALA A 71 -5.62 4.60 8.71
CA ALA A 71 -6.82 3.86 8.29
C ALA A 71 -6.62 2.38 8.51
N ASP A 72 -7.69 1.60 8.35
CA ASP A 72 -7.61 0.14 8.34
C ASP A 72 -7.35 -0.35 6.92
N ALA A 73 -6.70 -1.51 6.79
CA ALA A 73 -6.57 -2.22 5.53
C ALA A 73 -7.03 -3.65 5.73
N VAL A 74 -7.97 -4.11 4.90
CA VAL A 74 -8.56 -5.44 5.00
C VAL A 74 -8.53 -6.12 3.64
N ALA A 75 -8.16 -7.39 3.61
CA ALA A 75 -8.16 -8.16 2.37
C ALA A 75 -9.61 -8.35 1.89
N ARG A 76 -9.93 -7.75 0.75
CA ARG A 76 -11.25 -7.91 0.11
C ARG A 76 -11.41 -9.28 -0.53
N SER A 77 -10.30 -9.83 -0.99
CA SER A 77 -10.19 -11.19 -1.53
C SER A 77 -8.88 -11.77 -1.02
N ASP A 78 -8.61 -13.04 -1.33
CA ASP A 78 -7.29 -13.60 -1.04
C ASP A 78 -6.25 -12.79 -1.80
N CYS A 79 -5.20 -12.36 -1.10
CA CYS A 79 -4.19 -11.46 -1.63
C CYS A 79 -2.80 -12.02 -1.51
N LYS A 80 -1.94 -11.61 -2.44
CA LYS A 80 -0.49 -11.70 -2.29
C LYS A 80 0.07 -10.30 -2.24
N LEU A 81 0.76 -9.98 -1.15
CA LEU A 81 1.27 -8.64 -0.87
C LEU A 81 2.78 -8.69 -0.75
N LEU A 82 3.44 -7.69 -1.31
CA LEU A 82 4.88 -7.50 -1.14
C LEU A 82 5.10 -6.40 -0.11
N PRO A 83 5.58 -6.73 1.11
CA PRO A 83 5.91 -5.69 2.09
C PRO A 83 7.22 -5.00 1.70
N VAL A 84 7.25 -3.69 1.85
CA VAL A 84 8.42 -2.85 1.55
C VAL A 84 8.66 -1.97 2.77
N ASN A 85 9.75 -2.24 3.51
CA ASN A 85 10.14 -1.39 4.64
C ASN A 85 10.93 -0.17 4.13
N ARG A 86 11.29 0.74 5.06
CA ARG A 86 12.00 1.97 4.70
C ARG A 86 13.34 1.68 3.98
N HIS A 87 14.09 0.70 4.46
CA HIS A 87 15.37 0.33 3.86
C HIS A 87 15.16 -0.15 2.41
N HIS A 88 14.20 -1.04 2.21
CA HIS A 88 13.86 -1.55 0.88
C HIS A 88 13.33 -0.44 -0.02
N PHE A 89 12.53 0.47 0.53
CA PHE A 89 11.99 1.60 -0.22
C PHE A 89 13.13 2.48 -0.76
N LEU A 90 14.08 2.84 0.09
CA LEU A 90 15.23 3.66 -0.30
C LEU A 90 16.11 2.95 -1.32
N PHE A 91 16.30 1.64 -1.14
CA PHE A 91 17.04 0.82 -2.10
C PHE A 91 16.35 0.83 -3.48
N MET A 92 15.03 0.66 -3.51
CA MET A 92 14.27 0.68 -4.76
C MET A 92 14.35 2.04 -5.47
N VAL A 93 14.30 3.12 -4.70
CA VAL A 93 14.45 4.48 -5.26
C VAL A 93 15.84 4.67 -5.85
N ASP A 94 16.88 4.18 -5.17
CA ASP A 94 18.27 4.29 -5.62
C ASP A 94 18.50 3.50 -6.92
N GLU A 95 18.02 2.25 -6.98
CA GLU A 95 18.19 1.38 -8.14
C GLU A 95 17.26 1.74 -9.30
N MET A 96 16.10 2.30 -8.98
CA MET A 96 15.05 2.58 -9.96
C MET A 96 14.34 3.88 -9.57
N PRO A 97 14.94 5.05 -9.92
CA PRO A 97 14.39 6.35 -9.51
C PRO A 97 12.92 6.57 -9.88
N GLN A 98 12.45 5.99 -11.00
CA GLN A 98 11.05 6.08 -11.39
C GLN A 98 10.09 5.49 -10.35
N PHE A 99 10.57 4.62 -9.47
CA PHE A 99 9.74 4.09 -8.39
C PHE A 99 9.23 5.23 -7.49
N ALA A 100 10.08 6.21 -7.20
CA ALA A 100 9.66 7.38 -6.41
C ALA A 100 8.54 8.15 -7.12
N LEU A 101 8.68 8.37 -8.43
CA LEU A 101 7.65 9.05 -9.22
C LEU A 101 6.34 8.25 -9.26
N HIS A 102 6.43 6.94 -9.37
CA HIS A 102 5.26 6.05 -9.34
C HIS A 102 4.49 6.19 -8.02
N VAL A 103 5.21 6.19 -6.90
CA VAL A 103 4.61 6.37 -5.57
C VAL A 103 3.99 7.75 -5.44
N MET A 104 4.70 8.80 -5.84
CA MET A 104 4.20 10.17 -5.80
C MET A 104 2.94 10.35 -6.65
N LYS A 105 2.91 9.73 -7.83
CA LYS A 105 1.74 9.79 -8.71
C LYS A 105 0.53 9.12 -8.07
N GLY A 106 0.72 7.95 -7.46
CA GLY A 106 -0.34 7.27 -6.73
C GLY A 106 -0.89 8.10 -5.58
N MET A 107 -0.01 8.77 -4.84
CA MET A 107 -0.41 9.68 -3.75
C MET A 107 -1.19 10.87 -4.29
N ALA A 108 -0.75 11.46 -5.40
CA ALA A 108 -1.45 12.58 -6.04
C ALA A 108 -2.84 12.16 -6.53
N ASP A 109 -2.96 10.96 -7.11
CA ASP A 109 -4.25 10.44 -7.56
C ASP A 109 -5.20 10.21 -6.37
N ARG A 110 -4.68 9.71 -5.24
CA ARG A 110 -5.47 9.54 -4.02
C ARG A 110 -5.96 10.88 -3.47
N LEU A 111 -5.09 11.88 -3.47
CA LEU A 111 -5.45 13.22 -3.00
C LEU A 111 -6.58 13.81 -3.85
N ARG A 112 -6.50 13.67 -5.17
CA ARG A 112 -7.57 14.13 -6.06
C ARG A 112 -8.89 13.43 -5.79
N ARG A 113 -8.87 12.11 -5.55
CA ARG A 113 -10.09 11.35 -5.20
C ARG A 113 -10.67 11.79 -3.88
N ALA A 114 -9.81 12.07 -2.90
CA ALA A 114 -10.25 12.59 -1.59
C ALA A 114 -10.91 13.96 -1.74
N ASP A 115 -10.34 14.85 -2.56
CA ASP A 115 -10.91 16.16 -2.83
C ASP A 115 -12.30 16.05 -3.49
N LYS A 116 -12.45 15.14 -4.45
CA LYS A 116 -13.75 14.88 -5.08
C LYS A 116 -14.78 14.38 -4.08
N ARG A 117 -14.40 13.50 -3.16
CA ARG A 117 -15.30 13.01 -2.11
C ARG A 117 -15.74 14.15 -1.19
N ALA A 118 -14.84 15.08 -0.87
CA ALA A 118 -15.15 16.23 -0.04
C ALA A 118 -16.11 17.21 -0.73
N GLU A 119 -16.01 17.34 -2.06
CA GLU A 119 -16.89 18.18 -2.85
C GLU A 119 -18.27 17.54 -3.07
N GLY A 120 -18.30 16.22 -3.11
CA GLY A 120 -19.50 15.42 -3.35
C GLY A 120 -20.27 15.14 -2.08
#